data_2512dd30f35be0c48106a10225891a3b
#
_entry.id   2512dd30f35be0c48106a10225891a3b
#
_cell.length_a   1.000
_cell.length_b   1.000
_cell.length_c   1.000
_cell.angle_alpha   90.00
_cell.angle_beta   90.00
_cell.angle_gamma   90.00
#
_symmetry.space_group_name_H-M   'P 1'
#
loop_
_entity.id
_entity.type
_entity.pdbx_description
1 polymer ?
#
loop_
_entity_poly.entity_id
_entity_poly.type
_entity_poly.pdbx_seq_one_letter_code
_entity_poly.pdbx_strand_id
1 'polypeptide(L)'
;MMDAVPTDQKGTDLKRTDPKWADQKWTDPACPVARAVDLVGDRWSLLIVRDAMDGAASFTDFLGRLGVARNILSDRLRKLTAHGILATSTPPGAKRHTYQLTDAGRELFTIIAALRQWGERHAFAPGEDHSVLTDRDGREVPRFHVLDRSGRPVTATTSHVRKVGEQRP
;
A
#
# COMPACT_ATOMS: atom_id res chain seq x y z
N MET A 1 -14.09 -5.68 -38.01
CA MET A 1 -15.06 -4.97 -37.15
C MET A 1 -14.50 -5.09 -35.77
N MET A 2 -13.76 -4.08 -35.34
CA MET A 2 -13.06 -4.04 -34.04
C MET A 2 -13.94 -3.24 -33.10
N ASP A 3 -14.50 -3.91 -32.09
CA ASP A 3 -15.28 -3.27 -31.05
C ASP A 3 -14.36 -2.54 -30.08
N ALA A 4 -14.58 -1.24 -29.98
CA ALA A 4 -13.88 -0.35 -29.07
C ALA A 4 -14.34 -0.62 -27.63
N VAL A 5 -13.39 -0.93 -26.74
CA VAL A 5 -13.58 -1.00 -25.29
C VAL A 5 -13.85 0.42 -24.77
N PRO A 6 -14.95 0.68 -24.05
CA PRO A 6 -15.19 1.98 -23.46
C PRO A 6 -14.23 2.18 -22.27
N THR A 7 -13.36 3.17 -22.36
CA THR A 7 -12.56 3.72 -21.28
C THR A 7 -13.47 4.52 -20.35
N ASP A 8 -13.96 3.90 -19.28
CA ASP A 8 -14.63 4.62 -18.19
C ASP A 8 -13.55 5.30 -17.30
N GLN A 9 -13.16 6.48 -17.71
CA GLN A 9 -12.34 7.40 -16.91
C GLN A 9 -13.24 8.16 -15.92
N LYS A 10 -13.74 7.49 -14.89
CA LYS A 10 -14.10 8.15 -13.63
C LYS A 10 -12.93 8.08 -12.68
N GLY A 11 -11.88 8.83 -12.98
CA GLY A 11 -10.91 9.24 -11.98
C GLY A 11 -11.65 9.97 -10.86
N THR A 12 -11.84 9.31 -9.74
CA THR A 12 -12.26 9.93 -8.48
C THR A 12 -11.18 10.94 -8.11
N ASP A 13 -11.43 12.18 -8.48
CA ASP A 13 -10.71 13.37 -8.06
C ASP A 13 -10.85 13.45 -6.53
N LEU A 14 -9.95 12.79 -5.79
CA LEU A 14 -9.80 12.92 -4.35
C LEU A 14 -9.30 14.34 -4.09
N LYS A 15 -10.24 15.29 -4.20
CA LYS A 15 -10.00 16.69 -3.94
C LYS A 15 -9.40 16.83 -2.54
N ARG A 16 -8.34 17.57 -2.47
CA ARG A 16 -7.49 18.00 -1.36
C ARG A 16 -8.23 18.70 -0.19
N THR A 17 -9.53 18.47 -0.05
CA THR A 17 -10.45 19.04 0.95
C THR A 17 -11.16 17.96 1.77
N ASP A 18 -10.61 16.74 1.84
CA ASP A 18 -11.19 15.71 2.71
C ASP A 18 -10.96 16.12 4.16
N PRO A 19 -12.03 16.40 4.95
CA PRO A 19 -11.93 16.86 6.34
C PRO A 19 -11.08 16.00 7.25
N LYS A 20 -10.92 14.73 6.93
CA LYS A 20 -10.13 13.77 7.73
C LYS A 20 -8.63 14.11 7.81
N TRP A 21 -8.13 14.95 6.89
CA TRP A 21 -6.71 15.36 6.86
C TRP A 21 -6.47 16.78 7.38
N ALA A 22 -7.52 17.52 7.75
CA ALA A 22 -7.44 18.93 8.14
C ALA A 22 -6.51 19.15 9.34
N ASP A 23 -6.58 18.26 10.33
CA ASP A 23 -5.79 18.36 11.57
C ASP A 23 -4.54 17.47 11.57
N GLN A 24 -4.22 16.82 10.45
CA GLN A 24 -3.06 15.94 10.34
C GLN A 24 -1.76 16.77 10.33
N LYS A 25 -0.91 16.54 11.33
CA LYS A 25 0.46 17.08 11.32
C LYS A 25 1.34 16.23 10.44
N TRP A 26 1.82 16.82 9.37
CA TRP A 26 2.71 16.17 8.41
C TRP A 26 4.18 16.46 8.73
N THR A 27 5.04 15.45 8.65
CA THR A 27 6.50 15.60 8.77
C THR A 27 7.06 16.56 7.71
N ASP A 28 6.61 16.41 6.47
CA ASP A 28 6.85 17.36 5.37
C ASP A 28 5.56 17.51 4.54
N PRO A 29 4.85 18.66 4.68
CA PRO A 29 3.59 18.87 3.99
C PRO A 29 3.68 18.90 2.46
N ALA A 30 4.85 19.18 1.91
CA ALA A 30 5.07 19.29 0.47
C ALA A 30 5.57 17.97 -0.16
N CYS A 31 6.01 17.01 0.66
CA CYS A 31 6.59 15.77 0.17
C CYS A 31 5.55 14.63 0.18
N PRO A 32 5.15 14.08 -0.99
CA PRO A 32 4.21 12.95 -1.05
C PRO A 32 4.73 11.70 -0.33
N VAL A 33 6.04 11.47 -0.36
CA VAL A 33 6.66 10.31 0.31
C VAL A 33 6.56 10.47 1.82
N ALA A 34 6.88 11.66 2.37
CA ALA A 34 6.77 11.92 3.81
C ALA A 34 5.33 11.73 4.29
N ARG A 35 4.34 12.27 3.55
CA ARG A 35 2.93 12.05 3.87
C ARG A 35 2.53 10.58 3.86
N ALA A 36 2.97 9.81 2.87
CA ALA A 36 2.69 8.38 2.82
C ALA A 36 3.33 7.63 4.01
N VAL A 37 4.56 7.97 4.36
CA VAL A 37 5.27 7.40 5.52
C VAL A 37 4.57 7.76 6.84
N ASP A 38 4.05 8.98 7.00
CA ASP A 38 3.27 9.36 8.17
C ASP A 38 2.01 8.51 8.36
N LEU A 39 1.43 8.01 7.26
CA LEU A 39 0.19 7.21 7.29
C LEU A 39 0.43 5.71 7.47
N VAL A 40 1.42 5.15 6.76
CA VAL A 40 1.61 3.70 6.66
C VAL A 40 3.05 3.23 6.84
N GLY A 41 4.00 4.14 7.09
CA GLY A 41 5.43 3.83 7.08
C GLY A 41 5.94 3.06 8.31
N ASP A 42 5.11 2.81 9.31
CA ASP A 42 5.54 1.99 10.43
C ASP A 42 5.47 0.48 10.07
N ARG A 43 6.34 -0.30 10.73
CA ARG A 43 6.48 -1.74 10.50
C ARG A 43 5.15 -2.49 10.52
N TRP A 44 4.32 -2.22 11.52
CA TRP A 44 3.09 -3.00 11.73
C TRP A 44 2.00 -2.63 10.73
N SER A 45 1.89 -1.35 10.34
CA SER A 45 0.95 -0.90 9.32
C SER A 45 1.21 -1.58 7.97
N LEU A 46 2.46 -1.63 7.52
CA LEU A 46 2.82 -2.32 6.27
C LEU A 46 2.55 -3.83 6.33
N LEU A 47 2.86 -4.47 7.46
CA LEU A 47 2.60 -5.91 7.63
C LEU A 47 1.10 -6.23 7.73
N ILE A 48 0.28 -5.37 8.36
CA ILE A 48 -1.17 -5.50 8.38
C ILE A 48 -1.75 -5.38 6.96
N VAL A 49 -1.30 -4.41 6.19
CA VAL A 49 -1.73 -4.25 4.79
C VAL A 49 -1.37 -5.47 3.96
N ARG A 50 -0.15 -6.00 4.09
CA ARG A 50 0.27 -7.26 3.45
C ARG A 50 -0.67 -8.40 3.81
N ASP A 51 -0.94 -8.62 5.10
CA ASP A 51 -1.77 -9.72 5.56
C ASP A 51 -3.24 -9.56 5.13
N ALA A 52 -3.74 -8.32 5.05
CA ALA A 52 -5.06 -8.04 4.50
C ALA A 52 -5.15 -8.38 2.99
N MET A 53 -4.07 -8.17 2.22
CA MET A 53 -3.97 -8.62 0.83
C MET A 53 -3.99 -10.14 0.72
N ASP A 54 -3.40 -10.83 1.70
CA ASP A 54 -3.39 -12.29 1.83
C ASP A 54 -4.64 -12.86 2.53
N GLY A 55 -5.72 -12.07 2.62
CA GLY A 55 -7.04 -12.50 3.09
C GLY A 55 -7.27 -12.46 4.60
N ALA A 56 -6.36 -11.89 5.41
CA ALA A 56 -6.67 -11.64 6.83
C ALA A 56 -7.78 -10.57 6.93
N ALA A 57 -8.83 -10.88 7.67
CA ALA A 57 -9.99 -10.02 7.79
C ALA A 57 -10.43 -9.77 9.24
N SER A 58 -10.07 -10.61 10.18
CA SER A 58 -10.43 -10.46 11.58
C SER A 58 -9.25 -10.04 12.45
N PHE A 59 -9.55 -9.43 13.61
CA PHE A 59 -8.52 -9.12 14.60
C PHE A 59 -7.69 -10.37 14.98
N THR A 60 -8.36 -11.52 15.06
CA THR A 60 -7.70 -12.79 15.42
C THR A 60 -6.75 -13.27 14.32
N ASP A 61 -7.11 -13.09 13.04
CA ASP A 61 -6.25 -13.45 11.91
C ASP A 61 -4.95 -12.64 11.95
N PHE A 62 -5.07 -11.31 12.08
CA PHE A 62 -3.90 -10.43 12.19
C PHE A 62 -3.05 -10.75 13.42
N LEU A 63 -3.68 -11.01 14.57
CA LEU A 63 -2.97 -11.33 15.79
C LEU A 63 -2.16 -12.61 15.64
N GLY A 64 -2.77 -13.66 15.06
CA GLY A 64 -2.12 -14.94 14.83
C GLY A 64 -0.97 -14.90 13.84
N ARG A 65 -1.14 -14.11 12.74
CA ARG A 65 -0.12 -14.00 11.69
C ARG A 65 1.06 -13.12 12.11
N LEU A 66 0.81 -12.02 12.84
CA LEU A 66 1.83 -11.03 13.16
C LEU A 66 2.54 -11.28 14.48
N GLY A 67 1.94 -12.04 15.40
CA GLY A 67 2.51 -12.26 16.73
C GLY A 67 2.75 -10.99 17.54
N VAL A 68 2.04 -9.91 17.23
CA VAL A 68 2.19 -8.59 17.85
C VAL A 68 1.31 -8.48 19.10
N ALA A 69 1.68 -7.63 20.06
CA ALA A 69 0.85 -7.33 21.23
C ALA A 69 -0.52 -6.75 20.83
N ARG A 70 -1.58 -7.17 21.53
CA ARG A 70 -2.98 -6.78 21.23
C ARG A 70 -3.20 -5.27 21.18
N ASN A 71 -2.60 -4.52 22.10
CA ASN A 71 -2.71 -3.07 22.16
C ASN A 71 -2.08 -2.39 20.93
N ILE A 72 -0.94 -2.90 20.47
CA ILE A 72 -0.27 -2.40 19.26
C ILE A 72 -1.14 -2.66 18.03
N LEU A 73 -1.66 -3.91 17.89
CA LEU A 73 -2.53 -4.25 16.78
C LEU A 73 -3.81 -3.39 16.76
N SER A 74 -4.46 -3.23 17.93
CA SER A 74 -5.65 -2.38 18.04
C SER A 74 -5.38 -0.94 17.62
N ASP A 75 -4.25 -0.35 18.05
CA ASP A 75 -3.89 1.02 17.67
C ASP A 75 -3.65 1.13 16.16
N ARG A 76 -2.93 0.18 15.57
CA ARG A 76 -2.64 0.18 14.13
C ARG A 76 -3.89 -0.02 13.27
N LEU A 77 -4.75 -0.97 13.60
CA LEU A 77 -6.01 -1.17 12.90
C LEU A 77 -6.91 0.08 12.98
N ARG A 78 -6.98 0.72 14.16
CA ARG A 78 -7.72 1.97 14.34
C ARG A 78 -7.15 3.09 13.46
N LYS A 79 -5.83 3.27 13.42
CA LYS A 79 -5.16 4.29 12.59
C LYS A 79 -5.38 4.04 11.10
N LEU A 80 -5.15 2.81 10.63
CA LEU A 80 -5.37 2.44 9.23
C LEU A 80 -6.83 2.66 8.80
N THR A 81 -7.79 2.39 9.70
CA THR A 81 -9.20 2.67 9.44
C THR A 81 -9.48 4.18 9.41
N ALA A 82 -8.96 4.94 10.37
CA ALA A 82 -9.09 6.40 10.40
C ALA A 82 -8.48 7.06 9.16
N HIS A 83 -7.38 6.53 8.65
CA HIS A 83 -6.72 6.99 7.44
C HIS A 83 -7.40 6.48 6.15
N GLY A 84 -8.46 5.67 6.24
CA GLY A 84 -9.18 5.16 5.08
C GLY A 84 -8.37 4.16 4.25
N ILE A 85 -7.40 3.50 4.86
CA ILE A 85 -6.67 2.37 4.26
C ILE A 85 -7.45 1.07 4.44
N LEU A 86 -8.06 0.91 5.63
CA LEU A 86 -8.98 -0.17 5.94
C LEU A 86 -10.40 0.40 6.13
N ALA A 87 -11.38 -0.40 5.77
CA ALA A 87 -12.77 -0.23 6.17
C ALA A 87 -13.16 -1.33 7.15
N THR A 88 -14.05 -1.01 8.09
CA THR A 88 -14.64 -2.00 9.00
C THR A 88 -16.07 -2.29 8.60
N SER A 89 -16.46 -3.55 8.69
CA SER A 89 -17.85 -3.98 8.56
C SER A 89 -18.19 -4.97 9.68
N THR A 90 -19.48 -5.03 10.02
CA THR A 90 -19.97 -6.06 10.94
C THR A 90 -21.00 -6.88 10.17
N PRO A 91 -20.67 -8.09 9.73
CA PRO A 91 -21.62 -8.96 9.04
C PRO A 91 -22.87 -9.18 9.89
N PRO A 92 -24.07 -9.33 9.29
CA PRO A 92 -25.28 -9.62 10.02
C PRO A 92 -25.12 -10.83 10.94
N GLY A 93 -25.48 -10.69 12.25
CA GLY A 93 -25.31 -11.72 13.24
C GLY A 93 -23.90 -11.91 13.81
N ALA A 94 -22.88 -11.23 13.30
CA ALA A 94 -21.55 -11.29 13.84
C ALA A 94 -21.39 -10.33 15.03
N LYS A 95 -20.68 -10.82 16.08
CA LYS A 95 -20.34 -10.01 17.27
C LYS A 95 -19.04 -9.21 17.11
N ARG A 96 -18.32 -9.37 16.01
CA ARG A 96 -16.99 -8.78 15.80
C ARG A 96 -16.92 -8.10 14.43
N HIS A 97 -16.14 -7.02 14.39
CA HIS A 97 -15.83 -6.35 13.13
C HIS A 97 -14.88 -7.18 12.27
N THR A 98 -15.05 -7.06 10.96
CA THR A 98 -14.08 -7.48 9.96
C THR A 98 -13.44 -6.24 9.35
N TYR A 99 -12.22 -6.41 8.85
CA TYR A 99 -11.43 -5.36 8.18
C TYR A 99 -11.24 -5.72 6.72
N GLN A 100 -11.36 -4.76 5.84
CA GLN A 100 -11.16 -4.93 4.41
C GLN A 100 -10.34 -3.76 3.88
N LEU A 101 -9.50 -4.01 2.89
CA LEU A 101 -8.79 -2.94 2.19
C LEU A 101 -9.78 -2.07 1.41
N THR A 102 -9.65 -0.76 1.55
CA THR A 102 -10.29 0.20 0.66
C THR A 102 -9.56 0.24 -0.70
N ASP A 103 -10.03 1.04 -1.66
CA ASP A 103 -9.30 1.26 -2.91
C ASP A 103 -7.89 1.83 -2.62
N ALA A 104 -7.80 2.85 -1.76
CA ALA A 104 -6.51 3.39 -1.33
C ALA A 104 -5.61 2.33 -0.65
N GLY A 105 -6.20 1.43 0.14
CA GLY A 105 -5.47 0.32 0.74
C GLY A 105 -4.97 -0.69 -0.30
N ARG A 106 -5.76 -0.99 -1.33
CA ARG A 106 -5.37 -1.88 -2.44
C ARG A 106 -4.26 -1.29 -3.30
N GLU A 107 -4.24 0.02 -3.50
CA GLU A 107 -3.18 0.71 -4.25
C GLU A 107 -1.80 0.60 -3.58
N LEU A 108 -1.73 0.30 -2.27
CA LEU A 108 -0.48 0.00 -1.58
C LEU A 108 0.17 -1.31 -2.06
N PHE A 109 -0.51 -2.12 -2.88
CA PHE A 109 0.04 -3.36 -3.44
C PHE A 109 1.39 -3.14 -4.12
N THR A 110 1.52 -2.10 -4.93
CA THR A 110 2.78 -1.79 -5.62
C THR A 110 3.92 -1.50 -4.64
N ILE A 111 3.64 -0.84 -3.52
CA ILE A 111 4.63 -0.56 -2.47
C ILE A 111 5.04 -1.85 -1.78
N ILE A 112 4.08 -2.71 -1.41
CA ILE A 112 4.35 -4.02 -0.79
C ILE A 112 5.15 -4.92 -1.73
N ALA A 113 4.80 -4.96 -3.02
CA ALA A 113 5.54 -5.73 -4.02
C ALA A 113 6.97 -5.20 -4.22
N ALA A 114 7.16 -3.87 -4.22
CA ALA A 114 8.49 -3.26 -4.28
C ALA A 114 9.36 -3.62 -3.05
N LEU A 115 8.77 -3.54 -1.85
CA LEU A 115 9.46 -3.94 -0.62
C LEU A 115 9.81 -5.43 -0.63
N ARG A 116 8.91 -6.29 -1.11
CA ARG A 116 9.16 -7.72 -1.27
C ARG A 116 10.37 -7.95 -2.20
N GLN A 117 10.32 -7.44 -3.42
CA GLN A 117 11.39 -7.63 -4.40
C GLN A 117 12.72 -7.01 -3.97
N TRP A 118 12.70 -5.96 -3.17
CA TRP A 118 13.91 -5.42 -2.54
C TRP A 118 14.42 -6.37 -1.44
N GLY A 119 13.53 -6.87 -0.57
CA GLY A 119 13.85 -7.80 0.50
C GLY A 119 14.46 -9.11 -0.01
N GLU A 120 13.84 -9.71 -1.04
CA GLU A 120 14.33 -10.94 -1.68
C GLU A 120 15.80 -10.83 -2.14
N ARG A 121 16.23 -9.65 -2.57
CA ARG A 121 17.60 -9.43 -3.05
C ARG A 121 18.62 -9.06 -1.97
N HIS A 122 18.17 -8.44 -0.88
CA HIS A 122 19.06 -7.76 0.05
C HIS A 122 18.96 -8.24 1.50
N ALA A 123 17.93 -9.02 1.83
CA ALA A 123 17.65 -9.46 3.19
C ALA A 123 17.69 -10.99 3.37
N PHE A 124 18.04 -11.74 2.31
CA PHE A 124 18.20 -13.19 2.32
C PHE A 124 19.61 -13.57 1.89
N ALA A 125 20.13 -14.65 2.47
CA ALA A 125 21.40 -15.24 2.03
C ALA A 125 21.22 -15.95 0.68
N PRO A 126 22.28 -16.13 -0.12
CA PRO A 126 22.19 -16.93 -1.36
C PRO A 126 21.67 -18.34 -1.09
N GLY A 127 20.55 -18.70 -1.73
CA GLY A 127 19.91 -20.03 -1.56
C GLY A 127 19.04 -20.19 -0.30
N GLU A 128 18.84 -19.13 0.47
CA GLU A 128 17.90 -19.14 1.58
C GLU A 128 16.45 -19.11 1.06
N ASP A 129 15.63 -20.05 1.54
CA ASP A 129 14.23 -20.16 1.15
C ASP A 129 13.41 -18.94 1.60
N HIS A 130 12.57 -18.42 0.74
CA HIS A 130 11.62 -17.36 1.04
C HIS A 130 10.31 -17.52 0.26
N SER A 131 9.26 -16.81 0.70
CA SER A 131 7.99 -16.80 -0.01
C SER A 131 8.11 -16.03 -1.33
N VAL A 132 7.45 -16.51 -2.38
CA VAL A 132 7.45 -15.92 -3.73
C VAL A 132 6.10 -15.33 -4.06
N LEU A 133 6.07 -14.17 -4.70
CA LEU A 133 4.85 -13.57 -5.22
C LEU A 133 4.52 -14.19 -6.58
N THR A 134 3.34 -14.79 -6.67
CA THR A 134 2.85 -15.40 -7.92
C THR A 134 1.59 -14.72 -8.43
N ASP A 135 1.37 -14.81 -9.73
CA ASP A 135 0.12 -14.42 -10.38
C ASP A 135 -0.97 -15.48 -10.18
N ARG A 136 -2.15 -15.25 -10.77
CA ARG A 136 -3.30 -16.19 -10.70
C ARG A 136 -3.03 -17.56 -11.31
N ASP A 137 -2.06 -17.65 -12.20
CA ASP A 137 -1.66 -18.89 -12.87
C ASP A 137 -0.53 -19.62 -12.12
N GLY A 138 -0.12 -19.09 -10.95
CA GLY A 138 0.96 -19.66 -10.12
C GLY A 138 2.36 -19.33 -10.64
N ARG A 139 2.51 -18.44 -11.61
CA ARG A 139 3.80 -18.03 -12.14
C ARG A 139 4.37 -16.92 -11.30
N GLU A 140 5.67 -16.95 -11.06
CA GLU A 140 6.37 -15.88 -10.35
C GLU A 140 6.19 -14.53 -11.05
N VAL A 141 5.84 -13.51 -10.27
CA VAL A 141 5.69 -12.14 -10.77
C VAL A 141 7.08 -11.58 -11.09
N PRO A 142 7.35 -11.20 -12.35
CA PRO A 142 8.64 -10.69 -12.74
C PRO A 142 8.95 -9.37 -12.03
N ARG A 143 10.24 -9.06 -11.95
CA ARG A 143 10.69 -7.79 -11.37
C ARG A 143 10.11 -6.62 -12.16
N PHE A 144 9.44 -5.72 -11.47
CA PHE A 144 8.97 -4.49 -12.11
C PHE A 144 10.02 -3.38 -12.03
N HIS A 145 9.93 -2.45 -12.96
CA HIS A 145 10.74 -1.25 -13.04
C HIS A 145 9.85 -0.04 -13.22
N VAL A 146 10.25 1.08 -12.63
CA VAL A 146 9.65 2.37 -12.97
C VAL A 146 10.13 2.75 -14.37
N LEU A 147 9.21 3.06 -15.27
CA LEU A 147 9.51 3.41 -16.65
C LEU A 147 9.14 4.87 -16.93
N ASP A 148 9.91 5.52 -17.80
CA ASP A 148 9.57 6.82 -18.36
C ASP A 148 8.49 6.67 -19.47
N ARG A 149 8.04 7.80 -20.04
CA ARG A 149 7.04 7.79 -21.12
C ARG A 149 7.48 7.07 -22.39
N SER A 150 8.77 6.84 -22.56
CA SER A 150 9.36 6.11 -23.69
C SER A 150 9.59 4.62 -23.38
N GLY A 151 9.14 4.14 -22.21
CA GLY A 151 9.34 2.76 -21.78
C GLY A 151 10.76 2.45 -21.28
N ARG A 152 11.59 3.46 -21.02
CA ARG A 152 12.96 3.27 -20.51
C ARG A 152 12.96 3.23 -18.98
N PRO A 153 13.78 2.36 -18.34
CA PRO A 153 13.87 2.31 -16.88
C PRO A 153 14.34 3.65 -16.28
N VAL A 154 13.63 4.09 -15.26
CA VAL A 154 13.97 5.25 -14.44
C VAL A 154 14.65 4.78 -13.16
N THR A 155 15.80 5.38 -12.83
CA THR A 155 16.59 5.06 -11.64
C THR A 155 16.83 6.30 -10.79
N ALA A 156 17.39 6.14 -9.60
CA ALA A 156 17.78 7.26 -8.75
C ALA A 156 18.79 8.20 -9.39
N THR A 157 19.59 7.71 -10.35
CA THR A 157 20.61 8.49 -11.07
C THR A 157 20.06 9.15 -12.35
N THR A 158 18.92 8.67 -12.87
CA THR A 158 18.28 9.17 -14.10
C THR A 158 16.99 9.95 -13.83
N SER A 159 16.69 10.21 -12.57
CA SER A 159 15.51 10.98 -12.16
C SER A 159 15.87 12.00 -11.09
N HIS A 160 15.02 13.00 -10.95
CA HIS A 160 15.09 13.98 -9.87
C HIS A 160 13.68 14.38 -9.44
N VAL A 161 13.55 14.82 -8.19
CA VAL A 161 12.30 15.36 -7.67
C VAL A 161 12.29 16.88 -7.86
N ARG A 162 11.35 17.36 -8.66
CA ARG A 162 11.09 18.81 -8.76
C ARG A 162 10.32 19.26 -7.52
N LYS A 163 10.88 20.18 -6.76
CA LYS A 163 10.24 20.72 -5.56
C LYS A 163 9.15 21.75 -5.89
N VAL A 164 8.27 21.99 -4.92
CA VAL A 164 7.26 23.04 -5.02
C VAL A 164 7.96 24.40 -5.17
N GLY A 165 7.54 25.18 -6.17
CA GLY A 165 8.16 26.48 -6.49
C GLY A 165 9.28 26.45 -7.54
N GLU A 166 9.81 25.28 -7.90
CA GLU A 166 10.76 25.17 -9.01
C GLU A 166 10.04 25.26 -10.36
N GLN A 167 10.56 26.14 -11.26
CA GLN A 167 10.03 26.28 -12.60
C GLN A 167 10.28 25.03 -13.45
N ARG A 168 9.42 24.80 -14.44
CA ARG A 168 9.68 23.78 -15.47
C ARG A 168 10.88 24.23 -16.31
N PRO A 169 11.84 23.33 -16.58
CA PRO A 169 12.89 23.60 -17.54
C PRO A 169 12.33 23.80 -18.95
#